data_1a2e146a8f02f1827f3461f47c1c1755
#
_entry.id   1a2e146a8f02f1827f3461f47c1c1755
#
_cell.length_a   1.000
_cell.length_b   1.000
_cell.length_c   1.000
_cell.angle_alpha   90.00
_cell.angle_beta   90.00
_cell.angle_gamma   90.00
#
_symmetry.space_group_name_H-M   'P 1'
#
loop_
_entity.id
_entity.type
_entity.pdbx_description
1 polymer ?
#
loop_
_entity_poly.entity_id
_entity_poly.type
_entity_poly.pdbx_seq_one_letter_code
_entity_poly.pdbx_strand_id
1 'polypeptide(L)'
;MALERTLSIIKPDAVAKNVVGKIYSRFESNGLKIVAARMVHLSRREAEGFYAVHRERPFFKDLVEFMISGPVMVQVLEGEGAIAKNRELIGATDPKKAAPGTIRADFADSIDANAVHGSDAPETAAVEVAYFFQALNIYSR
;
A
#
# COMPACT_ATOMS: atom_id res chain seq x y z
N MET A 1 4.98 -21.90 -7.29
CA MET A 1 4.92 -20.44 -7.41
C MET A 1 6.14 -19.83 -6.80
N ALA A 2 6.66 -18.80 -7.46
CA ALA A 2 7.84 -18.12 -6.95
C ALA A 2 7.48 -17.22 -5.75
N LEU A 3 8.41 -17.12 -4.83
CA LEU A 3 8.33 -16.17 -3.74
C LEU A 3 8.43 -14.76 -4.32
N GLU A 4 7.54 -13.87 -3.90
CA GLU A 4 7.39 -12.54 -4.49
C GLU A 4 7.22 -11.50 -3.41
N ARG A 5 7.68 -10.29 -3.70
CA ARG A 5 7.52 -9.14 -2.81
C ARG A 5 6.63 -8.09 -3.46
N THR A 6 5.84 -7.40 -2.64
CA THR A 6 5.02 -6.28 -3.09
C THR A 6 5.14 -5.14 -2.08
N LEU A 7 5.03 -3.91 -2.55
CA LEU A 7 4.97 -2.77 -1.66
C LEU A 7 3.52 -2.48 -1.30
N SER A 8 3.28 -2.25 -0.03
CA SER A 8 1.98 -1.86 0.50
C SER A 8 2.14 -0.57 1.29
N ILE A 9 1.15 0.31 1.18
CA ILE A 9 1.10 1.52 2.00
C ILE A 9 -0.29 1.59 2.62
N ILE A 10 -0.34 1.78 3.94
CA ILE A 10 -1.58 2.14 4.62
C ILE A 10 -1.61 3.66 4.61
N LYS A 11 -2.61 4.22 3.92
CA LYS A 11 -2.71 5.65 3.62
C LYS A 11 -3.14 6.45 4.84
N PRO A 12 -3.00 7.79 4.82
CA PRO A 12 -3.29 8.61 6.01
C PRO A 12 -4.69 8.43 6.59
N ASP A 13 -5.69 8.19 5.75
CA ASP A 13 -7.06 7.98 6.20
C ASP A 13 -7.18 6.76 7.11
N ALA A 14 -6.59 5.64 6.73
CA ALA A 14 -6.65 4.41 7.52
C ALA A 14 -5.73 4.47 8.74
N VAL A 15 -4.56 5.12 8.63
CA VAL A 15 -3.70 5.33 9.80
C VAL A 15 -4.45 6.15 10.85
N ALA A 16 -5.12 7.23 10.43
CA ALA A 16 -5.89 8.07 11.33
C ALA A 16 -7.05 7.33 12.00
N LYS A 17 -7.62 6.35 11.34
CA LYS A 17 -8.68 5.50 11.92
C LYS A 17 -8.17 4.49 12.94
N ASN A 18 -6.84 4.39 13.09
CA ASN A 18 -6.21 3.46 14.02
C ASN A 18 -6.53 1.99 13.71
N VAL A 19 -6.52 1.63 12.42
CA VAL A 19 -6.81 0.27 11.95
C VAL A 19 -5.61 -0.44 11.34
N VAL A 20 -4.39 0.09 11.55
CA VAL A 20 -3.16 -0.53 11.02
C VAL A 20 -3.05 -2.00 11.45
N GLY A 21 -3.27 -2.31 12.72
CA GLY A 21 -3.20 -3.68 13.21
C GLY A 21 -4.23 -4.60 12.57
N LYS A 22 -5.44 -4.10 12.33
CA LYS A 22 -6.48 -4.89 11.67
C LYS A 22 -6.12 -5.20 10.22
N ILE A 23 -5.51 -4.24 9.53
CA ILE A 23 -5.05 -4.44 8.15
C ILE A 23 -3.89 -5.43 8.12
N TYR A 24 -2.92 -5.29 9.03
CA TYR A 24 -1.79 -6.21 9.15
C TYR A 24 -2.27 -7.65 9.42
N SER A 25 -3.29 -7.79 10.25
CA SER A 25 -3.89 -9.10 10.53
C SER A 25 -4.43 -9.76 9.25
N ARG A 26 -5.00 -8.98 8.34
CA ARG A 26 -5.48 -9.47 7.04
C ARG A 26 -4.35 -10.03 6.19
N PHE A 27 -3.19 -9.34 6.18
CA PHE A 27 -2.02 -9.82 5.46
C PHE A 27 -1.54 -11.15 6.05
N GLU A 28 -1.32 -11.19 7.34
CA GLU A 28 -0.74 -12.35 8.02
C GLU A 28 -1.67 -13.55 7.97
N SER A 29 -2.97 -13.36 8.15
CA SER A 29 -3.97 -14.42 8.08
C SER A 29 -4.07 -15.05 6.69
N ASN A 30 -3.59 -14.37 5.67
CA ASN A 30 -3.66 -14.84 4.28
C ASN A 30 -2.30 -15.25 3.72
N GLY A 31 -1.31 -15.49 4.59
CA GLY A 31 -0.03 -16.03 4.19
C GLY A 31 0.97 -15.02 3.65
N LEU A 32 0.73 -13.73 3.85
CA LEU A 32 1.70 -12.68 3.48
C LEU A 32 2.51 -12.32 4.72
N LYS A 33 3.83 -12.39 4.61
CA LYS A 33 4.72 -11.99 5.71
C LYS A 33 5.13 -10.54 5.55
N ILE A 34 5.10 -9.81 6.65
CA ILE A 34 5.64 -8.45 6.69
C ILE A 34 7.15 -8.58 6.91
N VAL A 35 7.94 -8.19 5.92
CA VAL A 35 9.41 -8.35 5.98
C VAL A 35 10.14 -7.01 6.11
N ALA A 36 9.44 -5.90 6.03
CA ALA A 36 9.93 -4.56 6.34
C ALA A 36 8.73 -3.67 6.61
N ALA A 37 8.85 -2.73 7.54
CA ALA A 37 7.77 -1.81 7.87
C ALA A 37 8.31 -0.56 8.52
N ARG A 38 7.75 0.60 8.18
CA ARG A 38 8.05 1.84 8.90
C ARG A 38 6.93 2.86 8.70
N MET A 39 6.74 3.67 9.73
CA MET A 39 5.83 4.81 9.65
C MET A 39 6.61 6.02 9.17
N VAL A 40 6.08 6.72 8.18
CA VAL A 40 6.70 7.95 7.66
C VAL A 40 5.63 8.99 7.41
N HIS A 41 5.99 10.25 7.55
CA HIS A 41 5.16 11.35 7.08
C HIS A 41 5.84 11.87 5.81
N LEU A 42 5.26 11.57 4.67
CA LEU A 42 5.87 11.91 3.38
C LEU A 42 5.97 13.42 3.21
N SER A 43 7.11 13.89 2.68
CA SER A 43 7.22 15.23 2.17
C SER A 43 6.52 15.32 0.82
N ARG A 44 6.23 16.54 0.37
CA ARG A 44 5.67 16.72 -0.98
C ARG A 44 6.57 16.11 -2.04
N ARG A 45 7.88 16.32 -1.92
CA ARG A 45 8.86 15.77 -2.87
C ARG A 45 8.83 14.25 -2.91
N GLU A 46 8.73 13.64 -1.74
CA GLU A 46 8.67 12.17 -1.64
C GLU A 46 7.40 11.62 -2.27
N ALA A 47 6.25 12.25 -2.01
CA ALA A 47 4.99 11.81 -2.58
C ALA A 47 4.97 12.02 -4.10
N GLU A 48 5.46 13.15 -4.58
CA GLU A 48 5.56 13.42 -6.02
C GLU A 48 6.47 12.42 -6.72
N GLY A 49 7.59 12.06 -6.10
CA GLY A 49 8.51 11.08 -6.65
C GLY A 49 7.90 9.69 -6.73
N PHE A 50 7.19 9.29 -5.69
CA PHE A 50 6.55 7.97 -5.66
C PHE A 50 5.46 7.85 -6.74
N TYR A 51 4.67 8.90 -6.92
CA TYR A 51 3.58 8.90 -7.90
C TYR A 51 3.97 9.57 -9.23
N ALA A 52 5.26 9.65 -9.54
CA ALA A 52 5.76 10.34 -10.73
C ALA A 52 5.15 9.83 -12.04
N VAL A 53 4.79 8.54 -12.12
CA VAL A 53 4.13 7.96 -13.29
C VAL A 53 2.75 8.60 -13.57
N HIS A 54 2.16 9.24 -12.57
CA HIS A 54 0.86 9.89 -12.69
C HIS A 54 0.96 11.42 -12.83
N ARG A 55 2.17 11.95 -13.02
CA ARG A 55 2.43 13.40 -13.01
C ARG A 55 1.53 14.20 -13.97
N GLU A 56 1.20 13.61 -15.11
CA GLU A 56 0.36 14.26 -16.12
C GLU A 56 -1.15 14.03 -15.90
N ARG A 57 -1.52 13.28 -14.87
CA ARG A 57 -2.92 12.98 -14.60
C ARG A 57 -3.60 14.12 -13.84
N PRO A 58 -4.90 14.40 -14.13
CA PRO A 58 -5.63 15.48 -13.42
C PRO A 58 -5.68 15.28 -11.91
N PHE A 59 -5.67 14.04 -11.44
CA PHE A 59 -5.77 13.73 -10.00
C PHE A 59 -4.43 13.81 -9.27
N PHE A 60 -3.32 14.03 -9.96
CA PHE A 60 -1.98 13.98 -9.37
C PHE A 60 -1.83 14.92 -8.16
N LYS A 61 -2.24 16.17 -8.33
CA LYS A 61 -2.11 17.19 -7.27
C LYS A 61 -2.89 16.78 -6.02
N ASP A 62 -4.14 16.33 -6.20
CA ASP A 62 -4.99 15.94 -5.08
C ASP A 62 -4.45 14.69 -4.40
N LEU A 63 -3.92 13.74 -5.18
CA LEU A 63 -3.30 12.52 -4.64
C LEU A 63 -2.11 12.87 -3.76
N VAL A 64 -1.23 13.75 -4.22
CA VAL A 64 -0.06 14.19 -3.44
C VAL A 64 -0.51 14.89 -2.16
N GLU A 65 -1.45 15.84 -2.26
CA GLU A 65 -1.99 16.53 -1.09
C GLU A 65 -2.56 15.56 -0.07
N PHE A 66 -3.30 14.56 -0.53
CA PHE A 66 -3.85 13.53 0.34
C PHE A 66 -2.76 12.72 1.04
N MET A 67 -1.76 12.27 0.29
CA MET A 67 -0.70 11.41 0.83
C MET A 67 0.23 12.11 1.82
N ILE A 68 0.30 13.44 1.77
CA ILE A 68 1.12 14.21 2.74
C ILE A 68 0.29 14.75 3.90
N SER A 69 -1.00 14.48 3.94
CA SER A 69 -1.91 15.01 4.97
C SER A 69 -1.70 14.42 6.36
N GLY A 70 -1.00 13.30 6.46
CA GLY A 70 -0.69 12.64 7.73
C GLY A 70 0.27 11.49 7.53
N PRO A 71 0.70 10.83 8.61
CA PRO A 71 1.60 9.68 8.52
C PRO A 71 0.98 8.52 7.76
N VAL A 72 1.84 7.76 7.09
CA VAL A 72 1.48 6.51 6.41
C VAL A 72 2.31 5.37 6.98
N MET A 73 1.80 4.14 6.89
CA MET A 73 2.61 2.95 7.18
C MET A 73 3.01 2.32 5.86
N VAL A 74 4.32 2.16 5.66
CA VAL A 74 4.88 1.55 4.46
C VAL A 74 5.43 0.19 4.84
N GLN A 75 5.10 -0.86 4.10
CA GLN A 75 5.58 -2.21 4.37
C GLN A 75 5.86 -2.96 3.09
N VAL A 76 6.80 -3.92 3.20
CA VAL A 76 7.05 -4.91 2.16
C VAL A 76 6.40 -6.20 2.60
N LEU A 77 5.54 -6.76 1.75
CA LEU A 77 4.89 -8.04 1.98
C LEU A 77 5.54 -9.09 1.09
N GLU A 78 5.77 -10.28 1.64
CA GLU A 78 6.42 -11.37 0.94
C GLU A 78 5.59 -12.64 1.05
N GLY A 79 5.47 -13.36 -0.06
CA GLY A 79 4.74 -14.62 -0.11
C GLY A 79 4.62 -15.11 -1.54
N GLU A 80 4.07 -16.29 -1.72
CA GLU A 80 3.83 -16.82 -3.05
C GLU A 80 2.75 -15.98 -3.74
N GLY A 81 3.07 -15.45 -4.93
CA GLY A 81 2.15 -14.61 -5.67
C GLY A 81 1.68 -13.38 -4.90
N ALA A 82 2.58 -12.75 -4.15
CA ALA A 82 2.23 -11.68 -3.21
C ALA A 82 1.51 -10.51 -3.86
N ILE A 83 1.89 -10.13 -5.08
CA ILE A 83 1.28 -8.98 -5.76
C ILE A 83 -0.21 -9.24 -5.99
N ALA A 84 -0.54 -10.35 -6.63
CA ALA A 84 -1.94 -10.69 -6.92
C ALA A 84 -2.72 -10.93 -5.64
N LYS A 85 -2.13 -11.64 -4.67
CA LYS A 85 -2.78 -11.94 -3.41
C LYS A 85 -3.11 -10.66 -2.63
N ASN A 86 -2.16 -9.72 -2.57
CA ASN A 86 -2.40 -8.45 -1.90
C ASN A 86 -3.52 -7.66 -2.57
N ARG A 87 -3.52 -7.59 -3.89
CA ARG A 87 -4.57 -6.88 -4.62
C ARG A 87 -5.95 -7.49 -4.40
N GLU A 88 -6.01 -8.81 -4.29
CA GLU A 88 -7.25 -9.53 -3.97
C GLU A 88 -7.74 -9.16 -2.56
N LEU A 89 -6.84 -9.10 -1.59
CA LEU A 89 -7.17 -8.70 -0.22
C LEU A 89 -7.62 -7.26 -0.12
N ILE A 90 -7.02 -6.38 -0.93
CA ILE A 90 -7.35 -4.95 -0.95
C ILE A 90 -8.76 -4.71 -1.53
N GLY A 91 -9.10 -5.38 -2.62
CA GLY A 91 -10.37 -5.20 -3.31
C GLY A 91 -10.37 -4.07 -4.32
N ALA A 92 -11.52 -3.81 -4.91
CA ALA A 92 -11.68 -2.80 -5.95
C ALA A 92 -11.33 -1.40 -5.45
N THR A 93 -10.83 -0.56 -6.35
CA THR A 93 -10.43 0.81 -6.04
C THR A 93 -11.56 1.62 -5.42
N ASP A 94 -12.78 1.46 -5.93
CA ASP A 94 -13.97 2.06 -5.35
C ASP A 94 -14.47 1.16 -4.22
N PRO A 95 -14.47 1.62 -2.95
CA PRO A 95 -14.91 0.79 -1.84
C PRO A 95 -16.36 0.35 -1.96
N LYS A 96 -17.21 1.10 -2.67
CA LYS A 96 -18.60 0.70 -2.90
C LYS A 96 -18.71 -0.50 -3.81
N LYS A 97 -17.70 -0.76 -4.64
CA LYS A 97 -17.65 -1.88 -5.57
C LYS A 97 -16.78 -3.01 -5.06
N ALA A 98 -16.07 -2.80 -3.95
CA ALA A 98 -15.20 -3.81 -3.36
C ALA A 98 -16.03 -4.90 -2.70
N ALA A 99 -15.61 -6.15 -2.89
CA ALA A 99 -16.32 -7.29 -2.29
C ALA A 99 -16.27 -7.22 -0.76
N PRO A 100 -17.32 -7.67 -0.07
CA PRO A 100 -17.33 -7.73 1.39
C PRO A 100 -16.11 -8.51 1.91
N GLY A 101 -15.52 -8.02 2.99
CA GLY A 101 -14.34 -8.64 3.60
C GLY A 101 -13.01 -8.15 3.03
N THR A 102 -13.02 -7.37 1.96
CA THR A 102 -11.79 -6.74 1.47
C THR A 102 -11.43 -5.54 2.34
N ILE A 103 -10.16 -5.16 2.30
CA ILE A 103 -9.67 -4.04 3.11
C ILE A 103 -10.41 -2.74 2.74
N ARG A 104 -10.57 -2.48 1.45
CA ARG A 104 -11.26 -1.26 1.01
C ARG A 104 -12.74 -1.26 1.34
N ALA A 105 -13.43 -2.40 1.24
CA ALA A 105 -14.83 -2.49 1.63
C ALA A 105 -15.02 -2.15 3.10
N ASP A 106 -14.10 -2.58 3.95
CA ASP A 106 -14.23 -2.44 5.40
C ASP A 106 -13.68 -1.12 5.94
N PHE A 107 -12.64 -0.57 5.33
CA PHE A 107 -11.90 0.56 5.93
C PHE A 107 -11.80 1.80 5.07
N ALA A 108 -12.13 1.75 3.79
CA ALA A 108 -12.02 2.90 2.90
C ALA A 108 -13.31 3.72 2.89
N ASP A 109 -13.18 5.03 2.70
CA ASP A 109 -14.33 5.94 2.68
C ASP A 109 -14.78 6.26 1.25
N SER A 110 -13.83 6.36 0.30
CA SER A 110 -14.10 6.77 -1.06
C SER A 110 -12.97 6.31 -1.98
N ILE A 111 -13.10 6.59 -3.28
CA ILE A 111 -12.04 6.29 -4.25
C ILE A 111 -10.77 7.06 -3.88
N ASP A 112 -10.90 8.31 -3.43
CA ASP A 112 -9.74 9.15 -3.08
C ASP A 112 -9.15 8.77 -1.73
N ALA A 113 -9.99 8.45 -0.75
CA ALA A 113 -9.58 7.99 0.58
C ALA A 113 -9.82 6.48 0.67
N ASN A 114 -9.01 5.70 -0.05
CA ASN A 114 -9.24 4.27 -0.23
C ASN A 114 -8.34 3.36 0.60
N ALA A 115 -7.82 3.86 1.69
CA ALA A 115 -7.16 3.14 2.77
C ALA A 115 -5.77 2.59 2.47
N VAL A 116 -5.54 1.95 1.32
CA VAL A 116 -4.29 1.23 1.06
C VAL A 116 -3.85 1.34 -0.39
N HIS A 117 -2.54 1.18 -0.58
CA HIS A 117 -1.90 1.02 -1.88
C HIS A 117 -1.22 -0.34 -1.94
N GLY A 118 -1.23 -0.97 -3.10
CA GLY A 118 -0.44 -2.19 -3.37
C GLY A 118 0.15 -2.10 -4.76
N SER A 119 1.36 -2.61 -4.94
CA SER A 119 1.98 -2.67 -6.27
C SER A 119 1.12 -3.51 -7.21
N ASP A 120 1.11 -3.18 -8.49
CA ASP A 120 0.24 -3.82 -9.47
C ASP A 120 0.96 -4.80 -10.40
N ALA A 121 2.29 -4.80 -10.42
CA ALA A 121 3.08 -5.69 -11.28
C ALA A 121 4.46 -5.91 -10.68
N PRO A 122 5.20 -6.97 -11.10
CA PRO A 122 6.55 -7.19 -10.60
C PRO A 122 7.49 -6.02 -10.84
N GLU A 123 7.39 -5.35 -11.98
CA GLU A 123 8.24 -4.21 -12.33
C GLU A 123 7.98 -3.02 -11.42
N THR A 124 6.71 -2.71 -11.16
CA THR A 124 6.36 -1.61 -10.26
C THR A 124 6.68 -1.95 -8.82
N ALA A 125 6.50 -3.21 -8.42
CA ALA A 125 6.86 -3.65 -7.07
C ALA A 125 8.35 -3.45 -6.80
N ALA A 126 9.22 -3.82 -7.73
CA ALA A 126 10.66 -3.66 -7.57
C ALA A 126 11.04 -2.19 -7.37
N VAL A 127 10.49 -1.29 -8.18
CA VAL A 127 10.76 0.15 -8.09
C VAL A 127 10.22 0.72 -6.77
N GLU A 128 9.00 0.36 -6.41
CA GLU A 128 8.33 0.90 -5.23
C GLU A 128 8.98 0.43 -3.94
N VAL A 129 9.36 -0.84 -3.86
CA VAL A 129 10.09 -1.38 -2.70
C VAL A 129 11.41 -0.63 -2.52
N ALA A 130 12.19 -0.47 -3.61
CA ALA A 130 13.48 0.21 -3.56
C ALA A 130 13.34 1.70 -3.22
N TYR A 131 12.19 2.30 -3.51
CA TYR A 131 11.95 3.70 -3.18
C TYR A 131 11.96 3.95 -1.67
N PHE A 132 11.42 3.00 -0.90
CA PHE A 132 11.28 3.15 0.55
C PHE A 132 12.29 2.36 1.38
N PHE A 133 12.83 1.26 0.86
CA PHE A 133 13.67 0.37 1.65
C PHE A 133 14.93 -0.02 0.92
N GLN A 134 16.07 0.05 1.64
CA GLN A 134 17.30 -0.57 1.18
C GLN A 134 17.17 -2.09 1.38
N ALA A 135 17.80 -2.86 0.50
CA ALA A 135 17.78 -4.32 0.60
C ALA A 135 18.21 -4.81 1.99
N LEU A 136 19.15 -4.11 2.62
CA LEU A 136 19.63 -4.40 3.96
C LEU A 136 18.54 -4.38 5.03
N ASN A 137 17.46 -3.63 4.80
CA ASN A 137 16.38 -3.43 5.77
C ASN A 137 15.16 -4.30 5.47
N ILE A 138 15.30 -5.29 4.59
CA ILE A 138 14.24 -6.23 4.25
C ILE A 138 14.67 -7.61 4.72
N TYR A 139 13.87 -8.24 5.55
CA TYR A 139 14.22 -9.48 6.26
C TYR A 139 13.31 -10.63 5.86
N SER A 140 13.68 -11.36 4.81
CA SER A 140 12.99 -12.60 4.44
C SER A 140 13.05 -13.60 5.60
N ARG A 141 11.92 -14.24 5.91
CA ARG A 141 11.86 -15.13 7.09
C ARG A 141 10.80 -16.24 6.97
#